data_030f32dd368f0b23bf7674aa37ee8e84
#
_entry.id   030f32dd368f0b23bf7674aa37ee8e84
#
_cell.length_a   1.000
_cell.length_b   1.000
_cell.length_c   1.000
_cell.angle_alpha   90.00
_cell.angle_beta   90.00
_cell.angle_gamma   90.00
#
_symmetry.space_group_name_H-M   'P 1'
#
loop_
_entity.id
_entity.type
_entity.pdbx_description
1 polymer ?
#
loop_
_entity_poly.entity_id
_entity_poly.type
_entity_poly.pdbx_seq_one_letter_code
_entity_poly.pdbx_strand_id
1 'polypeptide(L)'
;MGLNKKEMASYGIGAVGKDMVYMFCASYILYYYQDILGVSAIAMGIILLAARVFDAFNDPIMGVVVAKTRTRWGKFRPWLFIGTLLNAVVLFLMFSAPPTLDGGGLVAYAAVTYVLWGVTYTMMDIPYWSMIPAFTEGGKERENMSTMARSCAGVGSALVTIITMQCVYMLGKGNEYAGFKWFALIISILFFAAILITCLNIREKSTVDVETVSVKQMFKALFQNDQAVTVVITIVLINTSVYITSNLVIYFFKYDFGGADWYNGYTLFNTFGGAIQILSMMVLFPLLRKFLNTIKIFYVSFVMAIAGYIVLFILIFTSMSSVFILFIPAFFIFAANGMLLVLTTIFLANTVDYGEFKNKRRDESVIFSMQTFVVKLASGIAALVVSICLSVCRLSSNTDAVTDAVAGGSVVGLRMTMTVIPIIGLLIAVFYFHRRYILTEQKMEEITERIKENH
;
A
#
# COMPACT_ATOMS: atom_id res chain seq x y z
N MET A 1 8.58 28.85 18.14
CA MET A 1 9.87 28.08 18.13
C MET A 1 9.75 27.04 17.05
N GLY A 2 10.43 27.20 15.91
CA GLY A 2 10.34 26.26 14.80
C GLY A 2 10.77 24.85 15.19
N LEU A 3 10.37 23.85 14.37
CA LEU A 3 10.72 22.45 14.55
C LEU A 3 12.23 22.25 14.67
N ASN A 4 12.64 21.54 15.73
CA ASN A 4 14.04 21.17 15.89
C ASN A 4 14.41 20.07 14.88
N LYS A 5 15.59 20.17 14.24
CA LYS A 5 16.11 19.16 13.31
C LYS A 5 16.11 17.75 13.91
N LYS A 6 16.32 17.65 15.25
CA LYS A 6 16.27 16.38 15.98
C LYS A 6 14.86 15.79 16.03
N GLU A 7 13.82 16.62 16.23
CA GLU A 7 12.42 16.19 16.20
C GLU A 7 12.05 15.69 14.80
N MET A 8 12.40 16.46 13.75
CA MET A 8 12.19 16.06 12.36
C MET A 8 12.85 14.71 12.02
N ALA A 9 14.14 14.57 12.31
CA ALA A 9 14.88 13.34 12.06
C ALA A 9 14.28 12.14 12.81
N SER A 10 13.94 12.33 14.09
CA SER A 10 13.37 11.26 14.93
C SER A 10 12.00 10.80 14.41
N TYR A 11 11.18 11.73 13.95
CA TYR A 11 9.89 11.38 13.33
C TYR A 11 10.09 10.69 11.98
N GLY A 12 11.01 11.16 11.14
CA GLY A 12 11.35 10.51 9.88
C GLY A 12 11.85 9.07 10.05
N ILE A 13 12.70 8.82 11.06
CA ILE A 13 13.17 7.46 11.41
C ILE A 13 11.98 6.58 11.80
N GLY A 14 11.05 7.08 12.60
CA GLY A 14 9.81 6.37 12.93
C GLY A 14 8.98 6.01 11.70
N ALA A 15 8.86 6.94 10.74
CA ALA A 15 8.18 6.68 9.47
C ALA A 15 8.84 5.55 8.67
N VAL A 16 10.17 5.55 8.56
CA VAL A 16 10.93 4.45 7.92
C VAL A 16 10.59 3.12 8.58
N GLY A 17 10.73 3.02 9.92
CA GLY A 17 10.53 1.77 10.65
C GLY A 17 9.10 1.21 10.50
N LYS A 18 8.08 2.06 10.63
CA LYS A 18 6.68 1.61 10.53
C LYS A 18 6.30 1.13 9.13
N ASP A 19 6.77 1.82 8.09
CA ASP A 19 6.47 1.42 6.72
C ASP A 19 7.30 0.21 6.25
N MET A 20 8.50 -0.01 6.82
CA MET A 20 9.23 -1.27 6.65
C MET A 20 8.37 -2.47 7.08
N VAL A 21 7.77 -2.42 8.28
CA VAL A 21 6.91 -3.49 8.80
C VAL A 21 5.65 -3.66 7.97
N TYR A 22 5.01 -2.55 7.60
CA TYR A 22 3.80 -2.60 6.77
C TYR A 22 4.08 -3.26 5.42
N MET A 23 5.13 -2.82 4.73
CA MET A 23 5.47 -3.34 3.41
C MET A 23 5.97 -4.79 3.47
N PHE A 24 6.72 -5.16 4.52
CA PHE A 24 7.13 -6.55 4.73
C PHE A 24 5.92 -7.48 4.85
N CYS A 25 4.96 -7.13 5.69
CA CYS A 25 3.74 -7.90 5.82
C CYS A 25 2.93 -7.90 4.52
N ALA A 26 2.67 -6.73 3.93
CA ALA A 26 1.83 -6.61 2.74
C ALA A 26 2.36 -7.38 1.53
N SER A 27 3.70 -7.44 1.35
CA SER A 27 4.33 -8.07 0.19
C SER A 27 4.57 -9.56 0.37
N TYR A 28 4.80 -10.04 1.60
CA TYR A 28 5.33 -11.40 1.80
C TYR A 28 4.42 -12.32 2.60
N ILE A 29 3.34 -11.83 3.22
CA ILE A 29 2.46 -12.67 4.06
C ILE A 29 1.79 -13.80 3.26
N LEU A 30 1.29 -13.48 2.07
CA LEU A 30 0.67 -14.47 1.18
C LEU A 30 1.69 -15.51 0.75
N TYR A 31 2.88 -15.07 0.31
CA TYR A 31 3.97 -15.93 -0.10
C TYR A 31 4.41 -16.86 1.05
N TYR A 32 4.61 -16.32 2.26
CA TYR A 32 5.06 -17.10 3.43
C TYR A 32 4.08 -18.20 3.80
N TYR A 33 2.79 -17.86 3.93
CA TYR A 33 1.79 -18.85 4.35
C TYR A 33 1.45 -19.85 3.26
N GLN A 34 1.31 -19.39 2.02
CA GLN A 34 0.93 -20.25 0.93
C GLN A 34 2.11 -21.08 0.41
N ASP A 35 3.23 -20.43 0.12
CA ASP A 35 4.31 -21.02 -0.66
C ASP A 35 5.32 -21.77 0.24
N ILE A 36 5.55 -21.27 1.47
CA ILE A 36 6.48 -21.89 2.41
C ILE A 36 5.78 -22.84 3.38
N LEU A 37 4.60 -22.45 3.89
CA LEU A 37 3.87 -23.24 4.88
C LEU A 37 2.77 -24.13 4.28
N GLY A 38 2.46 -24.00 2.99
CA GLY A 38 1.48 -24.83 2.29
C GLY A 38 0.02 -24.54 2.65
N VAL A 39 -0.29 -23.37 3.20
CA VAL A 39 -1.68 -22.96 3.45
C VAL A 39 -2.39 -22.71 2.12
N SER A 40 -3.66 -23.15 2.02
CA SER A 40 -4.47 -22.91 0.83
C SER A 40 -4.46 -21.43 0.43
N ALA A 41 -4.12 -21.14 -0.83
CA ALA A 41 -4.13 -19.77 -1.37
C ALA A 41 -5.50 -19.10 -1.18
N ILE A 42 -6.60 -19.83 -1.44
CA ILE A 42 -7.96 -19.30 -1.27
C ILE A 42 -8.23 -18.95 0.19
N ALA A 43 -7.83 -19.80 1.15
CA ALA A 43 -7.98 -19.51 2.57
C ALA A 43 -7.23 -18.21 2.94
N MET A 44 -5.99 -18.06 2.47
CA MET A 44 -5.20 -16.84 2.69
C MET A 44 -5.86 -15.61 2.04
N GLY A 45 -6.34 -15.72 0.81
CA GLY A 45 -7.02 -14.62 0.13
C GLY A 45 -8.27 -14.14 0.88
N ILE A 46 -9.06 -15.08 1.42
CA ILE A 46 -10.25 -14.77 2.25
C ILE A 46 -9.82 -14.08 3.55
N ILE A 47 -8.78 -14.60 4.23
CA ILE A 47 -8.24 -13.98 5.47
C ILE A 47 -7.79 -12.55 5.21
N LEU A 48 -7.02 -12.34 4.15
CA LEU A 48 -6.50 -11.02 3.79
C LEU A 48 -7.64 -10.03 3.46
N LEU A 49 -8.63 -10.45 2.69
CA LEU A 49 -9.78 -9.60 2.38
C LEU A 49 -10.62 -9.31 3.63
N ALA A 50 -10.95 -10.33 4.43
CA ALA A 50 -11.73 -10.17 5.65
C ALA A 50 -11.05 -9.22 6.65
N ALA A 51 -9.74 -9.33 6.82
CA ALA A 51 -8.97 -8.43 7.67
C ALA A 51 -9.01 -6.97 7.16
N ARG A 52 -8.97 -6.74 5.83
CA ARG A 52 -9.10 -5.38 5.27
C ARG A 52 -10.49 -4.79 5.49
N VAL A 53 -11.53 -5.60 5.42
CA VAL A 53 -12.88 -5.16 5.79
C VAL A 53 -12.95 -4.85 7.29
N PHE A 54 -12.34 -5.69 8.13
CA PHE A 54 -12.26 -5.45 9.58
C PHE A 54 -11.52 -4.15 9.92
N ASP A 55 -10.42 -3.84 9.24
CA ASP A 55 -9.65 -2.59 9.43
C ASP A 55 -10.54 -1.35 9.22
N ALA A 56 -11.53 -1.41 8.32
CA ALA A 56 -12.47 -0.33 8.08
C ALA A 56 -13.28 0.08 9.33
N PHE A 57 -13.55 -0.87 10.23
CA PHE A 57 -14.23 -0.62 11.50
C PHE A 57 -13.24 -0.33 12.63
N ASN A 58 -12.09 -1.00 12.61
CA ASN A 58 -11.07 -0.87 13.65
C ASN A 58 -10.40 0.52 13.63
N ASP A 59 -10.12 1.08 12.45
CA ASP A 59 -9.45 2.38 12.32
C ASP A 59 -10.24 3.53 13.00
N PRO A 60 -11.56 3.73 12.73
CA PRO A 60 -12.36 4.73 13.44
C PRO A 60 -12.46 4.50 14.95
N ILE A 61 -12.59 3.23 15.39
CA ILE A 61 -12.65 2.89 16.82
C ILE A 61 -11.35 3.35 17.50
N MET A 62 -10.21 3.04 16.90
CA MET A 62 -8.91 3.47 17.42
C MET A 62 -8.77 4.99 17.45
N GLY A 63 -9.27 5.68 16.42
CA GLY A 63 -9.33 7.14 16.39
C GLY A 63 -10.07 7.72 17.60
N VAL A 64 -11.24 7.16 17.94
CA VAL A 64 -12.02 7.55 19.14
C VAL A 64 -11.26 7.27 20.43
N VAL A 65 -10.63 6.10 20.55
CA VAL A 65 -9.85 5.70 21.73
C VAL A 65 -8.70 6.68 21.95
N VAL A 66 -7.94 7.01 20.90
CA VAL A 66 -6.85 7.99 20.95
C VAL A 66 -7.38 9.38 21.31
N ALA A 67 -8.50 9.81 20.70
CA ALA A 67 -9.10 11.11 20.99
C ALA A 67 -9.46 11.28 22.46
N LYS A 68 -9.92 10.23 23.13
CA LYS A 68 -10.30 10.23 24.56
C LYS A 68 -9.11 10.02 25.51
N THR A 69 -7.94 9.65 25.01
CA THR A 69 -6.78 9.37 25.86
C THR A 69 -6.21 10.64 26.48
N ARG A 70 -5.98 10.60 27.79
CA ARG A 70 -5.33 11.66 28.58
C ARG A 70 -4.36 11.00 29.53
N THR A 71 -3.05 11.11 29.25
CA THR A 71 -2.01 10.57 30.15
C THR A 71 -0.93 11.60 30.42
N ARG A 72 -0.12 11.39 31.50
CA ARG A 72 1.04 12.23 31.80
C ARG A 72 2.13 12.17 30.74
N TRP A 73 2.11 11.13 29.91
CA TRP A 73 3.10 10.92 28.83
C TRP A 73 2.63 11.51 27.48
N GLY A 74 1.43 12.06 27.45
CA GLY A 74 0.79 12.64 26.26
C GLY A 74 -0.45 11.83 25.82
N LYS A 75 -0.99 12.23 24.69
CA LYS A 75 -2.18 11.60 24.08
C LYS A 75 -1.79 10.46 23.13
N PHE A 76 -0.75 10.67 22.32
CA PHE A 76 -0.34 9.78 21.22
C PHE A 76 0.78 8.82 21.62
N ARG A 77 1.79 9.28 22.37
CA ARG A 77 2.98 8.50 22.71
C ARG A 77 2.73 7.17 23.42
N PRO A 78 1.77 7.04 24.36
CA PRO A 78 1.46 5.74 24.97
C PRO A 78 1.01 4.70 23.94
N TRP A 79 0.20 5.12 22.99
CA TRP A 79 -0.30 4.25 21.92
C TRP A 79 0.78 3.88 20.91
N LEU A 80 1.66 4.82 20.58
CA LEU A 80 2.84 4.55 19.77
C LEU A 80 3.70 3.46 20.42
N PHE A 81 4.02 3.61 21.68
CA PHE A 81 4.88 2.66 22.40
C PHE A 81 4.23 1.28 22.55
N ILE A 82 3.00 1.22 23.10
CA ILE A 82 2.31 -0.05 23.34
C ILE A 82 1.94 -0.72 22.01
N GLY A 83 1.38 0.02 21.05
CA GLY A 83 1.01 -0.49 19.75
C GLY A 83 2.22 -1.06 18.99
N THR A 84 3.35 -0.36 19.03
CA THR A 84 4.58 -0.85 18.38
C THR A 84 5.14 -2.09 19.05
N LEU A 85 5.18 -2.13 20.38
CA LEU A 85 5.66 -3.30 21.12
C LEU A 85 4.82 -4.54 20.81
N LEU A 86 3.50 -4.41 20.89
CA LEU A 86 2.59 -5.51 20.57
C LEU A 86 2.67 -5.91 19.10
N ASN A 87 2.73 -4.94 18.19
CA ASN A 87 2.84 -5.22 16.76
C ASN A 87 4.16 -5.92 16.39
N ALA A 88 5.28 -5.51 16.98
CA ALA A 88 6.58 -6.15 16.79
C ALA A 88 6.57 -7.62 17.24
N VAL A 89 5.94 -7.91 18.39
CA VAL A 89 5.76 -9.29 18.87
C VAL A 89 4.86 -10.09 17.93
N VAL A 90 3.71 -9.53 17.53
CA VAL A 90 2.77 -10.22 16.64
C VAL A 90 3.39 -10.45 15.25
N LEU A 91 4.15 -9.48 14.71
CA LEU A 91 4.88 -9.64 13.46
C LEU A 91 5.85 -10.83 13.51
N PHE A 92 6.65 -10.91 14.58
CA PHE A 92 7.56 -12.03 14.77
C PHE A 92 6.81 -13.36 14.87
N LEU A 93 5.74 -13.44 15.66
CA LEU A 93 4.91 -14.65 15.76
C LEU A 93 4.33 -15.03 14.41
N MET A 94 3.84 -14.08 13.64
CA MET A 94 3.23 -14.31 12.34
C MET A 94 4.19 -14.96 11.33
N PHE A 95 5.48 -14.56 11.33
CA PHE A 95 6.52 -15.16 10.49
C PHE A 95 7.36 -16.25 11.19
N SER A 96 6.88 -16.76 12.32
CA SER A 96 7.48 -17.88 13.05
C SER A 96 6.42 -18.90 13.48
N ALA A 97 5.49 -19.23 12.58
CA ALA A 97 4.41 -20.17 12.84
C ALA A 97 5.00 -21.51 13.35
N PRO A 98 4.45 -22.11 14.42
CA PRO A 98 4.97 -23.37 14.95
C PRO A 98 4.92 -24.48 13.90
N PRO A 99 6.00 -25.25 13.68
CA PRO A 99 6.05 -26.32 12.70
C PRO A 99 5.16 -27.51 13.05
N THR A 100 4.59 -27.54 14.25
CA THR A 100 3.65 -28.56 14.72
C THR A 100 2.22 -28.30 14.27
N LEU A 101 1.94 -27.11 13.71
CA LEU A 101 0.61 -26.77 13.20
C LEU A 101 0.48 -27.19 11.75
N ASP A 102 -0.64 -27.83 11.43
CA ASP A 102 -1.01 -28.26 10.10
C ASP A 102 -2.47 -27.93 9.78
N GLY A 103 -2.88 -28.07 8.52
CA GLY A 103 -4.23 -27.96 8.04
C GLY A 103 -5.00 -26.76 8.63
N GLY A 104 -6.14 -27.07 9.28
CA GLY A 104 -7.02 -26.05 9.88
C GLY A 104 -6.38 -25.25 11.02
N GLY A 105 -5.47 -25.87 11.78
CA GLY A 105 -4.74 -25.19 12.86
C GLY A 105 -3.84 -24.09 12.33
N LEU A 106 -3.14 -24.33 11.22
CA LEU A 106 -2.28 -23.35 10.59
C LEU A 106 -3.08 -22.19 9.95
N VAL A 107 -4.23 -22.51 9.33
CA VAL A 107 -5.17 -21.49 8.81
C VAL A 107 -5.69 -20.58 9.92
N ALA A 108 -6.11 -21.18 11.05
CA ALA A 108 -6.56 -20.42 12.22
C ALA A 108 -5.46 -19.53 12.80
N TYR A 109 -4.23 -20.06 12.90
CA TYR A 109 -3.06 -19.31 13.34
C TYR A 109 -2.79 -18.10 12.43
N ALA A 110 -2.80 -18.32 11.11
CA ALA A 110 -2.64 -17.24 10.11
C ALA A 110 -3.71 -16.16 10.27
N ALA A 111 -4.98 -16.56 10.41
CA ALA A 111 -6.10 -15.63 10.56
C ALA A 111 -5.98 -14.81 11.85
N VAL A 112 -5.72 -15.45 12.99
CA VAL A 112 -5.60 -14.79 14.29
C VAL A 112 -4.41 -13.84 14.31
N THR A 113 -3.23 -14.30 13.90
CA THR A 113 -2.03 -13.46 13.92
C THR A 113 -2.12 -12.29 12.94
N TYR A 114 -2.74 -12.48 11.77
CA TYR A 114 -2.91 -11.40 10.80
C TYR A 114 -3.92 -10.34 11.26
N VAL A 115 -5.04 -10.75 11.86
CA VAL A 115 -6.02 -9.79 12.46
C VAL A 115 -5.38 -9.05 13.64
N LEU A 116 -4.67 -9.76 14.54
CA LEU A 116 -3.96 -9.12 15.64
C LEU A 116 -2.87 -8.15 15.16
N TRP A 117 -2.18 -8.50 14.07
CA TRP A 117 -1.22 -7.59 13.43
C TRP A 117 -1.92 -6.31 12.94
N GLY A 118 -3.06 -6.41 12.25
CA GLY A 118 -3.86 -5.27 11.82
C GLY A 118 -4.29 -4.38 12.99
N VAL A 119 -4.86 -4.97 14.05
CA VAL A 119 -5.28 -4.23 15.26
C VAL A 119 -4.11 -3.49 15.91
N THR A 120 -3.02 -4.19 16.17
CA THR A 120 -1.85 -3.59 16.84
C THR A 120 -1.13 -2.58 15.95
N TYR A 121 -1.14 -2.77 14.61
CA TYR A 121 -0.63 -1.78 13.67
C TYR A 121 -1.47 -0.50 13.70
N THR A 122 -2.79 -0.60 13.67
CA THR A 122 -3.71 0.54 13.77
C THR A 122 -3.52 1.30 15.09
N MET A 123 -3.27 0.59 16.21
CA MET A 123 -2.97 1.21 17.51
C MET A 123 -1.75 2.13 17.48
N MET A 124 -0.82 1.90 16.59
CA MET A 124 0.37 2.72 16.40
C MET A 124 0.23 3.71 15.24
N ASP A 125 -0.30 3.26 14.11
CA ASP A 125 -0.33 4.04 12.86
C ASP A 125 -1.22 5.29 12.95
N ILE A 126 -2.42 5.16 13.51
CA ILE A 126 -3.35 6.29 13.68
C ILE A 126 -2.77 7.37 14.59
N PRO A 127 -2.28 7.06 15.80
CA PRO A 127 -1.62 8.06 16.64
C PRO A 127 -0.37 8.66 15.98
N TYR A 128 0.38 7.88 15.22
CA TYR A 128 1.58 8.34 14.53
C TYR A 128 1.25 9.51 13.59
N TRP A 129 0.34 9.32 12.65
CA TRP A 129 -0.04 10.37 11.71
C TRP A 129 -0.79 11.53 12.37
N SER A 130 -1.63 11.23 13.37
CA SER A 130 -2.40 12.22 14.11
C SER A 130 -1.55 13.08 15.04
N MET A 131 -0.31 12.68 15.33
CA MET A 131 0.59 13.43 16.21
C MET A 131 1.22 14.64 15.51
N ILE A 132 1.31 14.67 14.17
CA ILE A 132 1.94 15.77 13.43
C ILE A 132 1.40 17.16 13.87
N PRO A 133 0.07 17.39 13.90
CA PRO A 133 -0.47 18.67 14.38
C PRO A 133 -0.16 18.98 15.84
N ALA A 134 0.12 17.98 16.67
CA ALA A 134 0.35 18.18 18.10
C ALA A 134 1.75 18.73 18.44
N PHE A 135 2.73 18.61 17.52
CA PHE A 135 4.08 19.12 17.75
C PHE A 135 4.54 20.14 16.69
N THR A 136 3.70 20.45 15.68
CA THR A 136 3.95 21.48 14.64
C THR A 136 3.09 22.71 14.86
N GLU A 137 3.59 23.89 14.51
CA GLU A 137 2.85 25.16 14.67
C GLU A 137 1.77 25.40 13.59
N GLY A 138 1.73 24.56 12.56
CA GLY A 138 0.78 24.68 11.44
C GLY A 138 1.41 25.27 10.17
N GLY A 139 0.57 25.53 9.15
CA GLY A 139 1.01 26.11 7.89
C GLY A 139 2.14 25.32 7.22
N LYS A 140 3.16 26.05 6.74
CA LYS A 140 4.30 25.53 5.99
C LYS A 140 5.15 24.50 6.77
N GLU A 141 5.22 24.66 8.10
CA GLU A 141 5.96 23.73 8.97
C GLU A 141 5.31 22.36 9.01
N ARG A 142 3.99 22.33 9.17
CA ARG A 142 3.19 21.09 9.15
C ARG A 142 3.24 20.39 7.79
N GLU A 143 3.13 21.15 6.71
CA GLU A 143 3.24 20.66 5.34
C GLU A 143 4.61 20.00 5.10
N ASN A 144 5.70 20.70 5.43
CA ASN A 144 7.06 20.18 5.30
C ASN A 144 7.27 18.90 6.13
N MET A 145 6.75 18.87 7.36
CA MET A 145 6.85 17.71 8.24
C MET A 145 6.10 16.51 7.67
N SER A 146 4.87 16.73 7.18
CA SER A 146 4.06 15.67 6.56
C SER A 146 4.72 15.13 5.29
N THR A 147 5.25 16.00 4.45
CA THR A 147 5.96 15.62 3.21
C THR A 147 7.21 14.82 3.52
N MET A 148 8.03 15.28 4.48
CA MET A 148 9.23 14.57 4.90
C MET A 148 8.90 13.20 5.47
N ALA A 149 7.89 13.11 6.35
CA ALA A 149 7.46 11.84 6.94
C ALA A 149 6.97 10.85 5.87
N ARG A 150 6.20 11.31 4.88
CA ARG A 150 5.76 10.49 3.74
C ARG A 150 6.92 10.01 2.89
N SER A 151 7.90 10.87 2.64
CA SER A 151 9.11 10.49 1.90
C SER A 151 9.93 9.44 2.64
N CYS A 152 10.12 9.61 3.95
CA CYS A 152 10.79 8.62 4.80
C CYS A 152 10.03 7.28 4.83
N ALA A 153 8.70 7.30 4.91
CA ALA A 153 7.86 6.12 4.80
C ALA A 153 8.09 5.38 3.48
N GLY A 154 8.12 6.11 2.37
CA GLY A 154 8.44 5.56 1.05
C GLY A 154 9.83 4.91 0.99
N VAL A 155 10.83 5.51 1.63
CA VAL A 155 12.18 4.91 1.75
C VAL A 155 12.13 3.59 2.52
N GLY A 156 11.39 3.53 3.64
CA GLY A 156 11.21 2.30 4.42
C GLY A 156 10.57 1.18 3.60
N SER A 157 9.51 1.50 2.87
CA SER A 157 8.83 0.57 1.96
C SER A 157 9.75 0.04 0.86
N ALA A 158 10.52 0.93 0.21
CA ALA A 158 11.44 0.58 -0.85
C ALA A 158 12.58 -0.32 -0.34
N LEU A 159 13.18 0.02 0.80
CA LEU A 159 14.24 -0.79 1.41
C LEU A 159 13.80 -2.24 1.61
N VAL A 160 12.65 -2.45 2.24
CA VAL A 160 12.15 -3.81 2.51
C VAL A 160 11.84 -4.55 1.21
N THR A 161 11.22 -3.90 0.24
CA THR A 161 10.92 -4.54 -1.05
C THR A 161 12.19 -5.02 -1.76
N ILE A 162 13.28 -4.25 -1.63
CA ILE A 162 14.55 -4.55 -2.30
C ILE A 162 15.32 -5.65 -1.57
N ILE A 163 15.46 -5.56 -0.23
CA ILE A 163 16.42 -6.38 0.50
C ILE A 163 15.85 -7.69 1.07
N THR A 164 14.52 -7.81 1.22
CA THR A 164 13.91 -8.92 1.98
C THR A 164 14.35 -10.29 1.48
N MET A 165 14.19 -10.59 0.20
CA MET A 165 14.49 -11.93 -0.28
C MET A 165 15.97 -12.29 -0.17
N GLN A 166 16.88 -11.33 -0.42
CA GLN A 166 18.32 -11.56 -0.23
C GLN A 166 18.66 -11.83 1.23
N CYS A 167 18.08 -11.02 2.16
CA CYS A 167 18.27 -11.24 3.58
C CYS A 167 17.68 -12.60 4.03
N VAL A 168 16.52 -12.97 3.53
CA VAL A 168 15.88 -14.27 3.82
C VAL A 168 16.78 -15.43 3.41
N TYR A 169 17.30 -15.41 2.18
CA TYR A 169 18.20 -16.46 1.70
C TYR A 169 19.52 -16.49 2.49
N MET A 170 20.10 -15.34 2.78
CA MET A 170 21.35 -15.22 3.54
C MET A 170 21.18 -15.71 4.99
N LEU A 171 20.14 -15.23 5.70
CA LEU A 171 19.88 -15.57 7.10
C LEU A 171 19.42 -17.01 7.27
N GLY A 172 18.63 -17.52 6.32
CA GLY A 172 18.12 -18.87 6.34
C GLY A 172 19.08 -19.94 5.81
N LYS A 173 20.23 -19.53 5.22
CA LYS A 173 21.18 -20.45 4.58
C LYS A 173 20.49 -21.42 3.61
N GLY A 174 19.57 -20.88 2.79
CA GLY A 174 18.75 -21.64 1.84
C GLY A 174 17.40 -22.15 2.40
N ASN A 175 17.18 -22.07 3.71
CA ASN A 175 15.87 -22.38 4.31
C ASN A 175 15.04 -21.09 4.45
N GLU A 176 14.06 -20.93 3.57
CA GLU A 176 13.22 -19.72 3.55
C GLU A 176 12.40 -19.52 4.84
N TYR A 177 11.89 -20.59 5.46
CA TYR A 177 11.18 -20.51 6.73
C TYR A 177 12.07 -19.90 7.83
N ALA A 178 13.28 -20.40 7.99
CA ALA A 178 14.24 -19.88 8.97
C ALA A 178 14.64 -18.43 8.61
N GLY A 179 14.82 -18.15 7.33
CA GLY A 179 15.15 -16.82 6.83
C GLY A 179 14.08 -15.79 7.16
N PHE A 180 12.81 -16.07 6.87
CA PHE A 180 11.70 -15.19 7.22
C PHE A 180 11.57 -14.96 8.71
N LYS A 181 11.72 -16.00 9.52
CA LYS A 181 11.71 -15.90 10.98
C LYS A 181 12.77 -14.93 11.51
N TRP A 182 14.03 -15.09 11.08
CA TRP A 182 15.11 -14.22 11.53
C TRP A 182 15.01 -12.80 10.99
N PHE A 183 14.59 -12.65 9.74
CA PHE A 183 14.37 -11.34 9.14
C PHE A 183 13.22 -10.60 9.83
N ALA A 184 12.10 -11.27 10.14
CA ALA A 184 11.00 -10.71 10.90
C ALA A 184 11.43 -10.23 12.28
N LEU A 185 12.31 -10.98 12.97
CA LEU A 185 12.87 -10.56 14.26
C LEU A 185 13.68 -9.26 14.13
N ILE A 186 14.58 -9.21 13.15
CA ILE A 186 15.41 -8.02 12.88
C ILE A 186 14.54 -6.80 12.58
N ILE A 187 13.59 -6.94 11.67
CA ILE A 187 12.66 -5.85 11.29
C ILE A 187 11.82 -5.41 12.49
N SER A 188 11.36 -6.34 13.33
CA SER A 188 10.60 -6.03 14.56
C SER A 188 11.42 -5.21 15.55
N ILE A 189 12.70 -5.55 15.74
CA ILE A 189 13.61 -4.81 16.62
C ILE A 189 13.89 -3.41 16.05
N LEU A 190 14.20 -3.31 14.77
CA LEU A 190 14.45 -2.03 14.10
C LEU A 190 13.23 -1.11 14.16
N PHE A 191 12.04 -1.65 13.93
CA PHE A 191 10.79 -0.92 14.03
C PHE A 191 10.54 -0.40 15.45
N PHE A 192 10.68 -1.27 16.46
CA PHE A 192 10.52 -0.85 17.85
C PHE A 192 11.52 0.24 18.24
N ALA A 193 12.80 0.08 17.87
CA ALA A 193 13.83 1.09 18.11
C ALA A 193 13.52 2.43 17.41
N ALA A 194 13.05 2.40 16.16
CA ALA A 194 12.69 3.59 15.38
C ALA A 194 11.55 4.38 16.03
N ILE A 195 10.49 3.70 16.45
CA ILE A 195 9.35 4.36 17.12
C ILE A 195 9.72 4.78 18.55
N LEU A 196 10.57 4.03 19.25
CA LEU A 196 11.07 4.43 20.56
C LEU A 196 11.85 5.75 20.46
N ILE A 197 12.71 5.92 19.45
CA ILE A 197 13.42 7.18 19.17
C ILE A 197 12.42 8.32 18.97
N THR A 198 11.33 8.08 18.21
CA THR A 198 10.25 9.04 18.03
C THR A 198 9.60 9.42 19.37
N CYS A 199 9.20 8.44 20.18
CA CYS A 199 8.55 8.65 21.46
C CYS A 199 9.43 9.43 22.48
N LEU A 200 10.74 9.21 22.46
CA LEU A 200 11.67 9.86 23.39
C LEU A 200 12.00 11.30 22.99
N ASN A 201 12.08 11.60 21.70
CA ASN A 201 12.53 12.91 21.22
C ASN A 201 11.40 13.89 20.92
N ILE A 202 10.19 13.41 20.62
CA ILE A 202 9.05 14.28 20.30
C ILE A 202 8.20 14.49 21.53
N ARG A 203 7.91 15.77 21.82
CA ARG A 203 6.98 16.16 22.89
C ARG A 203 5.74 16.79 22.26
N GLU A 204 4.57 16.33 22.67
CA GLU A 204 3.30 16.92 22.30
C GLU A 204 3.19 18.31 22.93
N LYS A 205 3.10 19.35 22.10
CA LYS A 205 3.07 20.76 22.53
C LYS A 205 1.64 21.27 22.73
N SER A 206 0.66 20.62 22.10
CA SER A 206 -0.76 20.99 22.20
C SER A 206 -1.66 19.76 22.27
N THR A 207 -2.77 19.89 22.98
CA THR A 207 -3.88 18.91 22.92
C THR A 207 -4.72 19.24 21.70
N VAL A 208 -4.39 18.64 20.56
CA VAL A 208 -5.21 18.76 19.36
C VAL A 208 -6.40 17.80 19.48
N ASP A 209 -7.60 18.30 19.31
CA ASP A 209 -8.77 17.44 19.15
C ASP A 209 -8.71 16.81 17.75
N VAL A 210 -8.53 15.49 17.73
CA VAL A 210 -8.59 14.72 16.49
C VAL A 210 -10.07 14.56 16.15
N GLU A 211 -10.50 15.12 15.03
CA GLU A 211 -11.83 14.84 14.51
C GLU A 211 -11.94 13.36 14.16
N THR A 212 -12.79 12.67 14.89
CA THR A 212 -13.05 11.26 14.65
C THR A 212 -14.29 11.13 13.76
N VAL A 213 -14.10 10.53 12.61
CA VAL A 213 -15.18 10.31 11.65
C VAL A 213 -15.65 8.86 11.76
N SER A 214 -16.94 8.66 12.01
CA SER A 214 -17.50 7.31 12.00
C SER A 214 -17.63 6.77 10.57
N VAL A 215 -17.53 5.45 10.40
CA VAL A 215 -17.72 4.78 9.09
C VAL A 215 -19.04 5.20 8.43
N LYS A 216 -20.14 5.31 9.23
CA LYS A 216 -21.42 5.78 8.71
C LYS A 216 -21.37 7.20 8.16
N GLN A 217 -20.64 8.11 8.81
CA GLN A 217 -20.45 9.47 8.34
C GLN A 217 -19.61 9.51 7.07
N MET A 218 -18.55 8.68 6.97
CA MET A 218 -17.72 8.55 5.78
C MET A 218 -18.55 8.14 4.56
N PHE A 219 -19.34 7.07 4.67
CA PHE A 219 -20.21 6.63 3.58
C PHE A 219 -21.30 7.65 3.26
N LYS A 220 -21.92 8.29 4.27
CA LYS A 220 -22.93 9.32 4.03
C LYS A 220 -22.34 10.51 3.24
N ALA A 221 -21.21 11.04 3.65
CA ALA A 221 -20.54 12.15 2.94
C ALA A 221 -20.12 11.75 1.52
N LEU A 222 -19.60 10.52 1.35
CA LEU A 222 -19.25 9.99 0.04
C LEU A 222 -20.46 9.95 -0.89
N PHE A 223 -21.58 9.33 -0.48
CA PHE A 223 -22.75 9.20 -1.34
C PHE A 223 -23.49 10.52 -1.60
N GLN A 224 -23.28 11.55 -0.78
CA GLN A 224 -23.78 12.91 -1.03
C GLN A 224 -22.93 13.67 -2.08
N ASN A 225 -21.74 13.16 -2.41
CA ASN A 225 -20.80 13.77 -3.35
C ASN A 225 -20.53 12.81 -4.53
N ASP A 226 -21.26 12.98 -5.63
CA ASP A 226 -21.17 12.14 -6.81
C ASP A 226 -19.77 12.13 -7.46
N GLN A 227 -19.02 13.24 -7.33
CA GLN A 227 -17.65 13.29 -7.85
C GLN A 227 -16.69 12.53 -6.93
N ALA A 228 -16.89 12.58 -5.61
CA ALA A 228 -16.12 11.77 -4.68
C ALA A 228 -16.35 10.27 -4.91
N VAL A 229 -17.60 9.84 -5.14
CA VAL A 229 -17.92 8.45 -5.54
C VAL A 229 -17.17 8.07 -6.81
N THR A 230 -17.17 8.95 -7.81
CA THR A 230 -16.51 8.69 -9.11
C THR A 230 -15.00 8.49 -8.93
N VAL A 231 -14.34 9.37 -8.17
CA VAL A 231 -12.90 9.27 -7.92
C VAL A 231 -12.56 8.04 -7.08
N VAL A 232 -13.34 7.76 -6.03
CA VAL A 232 -13.16 6.60 -5.15
C VAL A 232 -13.25 5.28 -5.92
N ILE A 233 -14.27 5.08 -6.76
CA ILE A 233 -14.39 3.88 -7.60
C ILE A 233 -13.21 3.77 -8.56
N THR A 234 -12.79 4.89 -9.16
CA THR A 234 -11.63 4.93 -10.04
C THR A 234 -10.36 4.51 -9.30
N ILE A 235 -10.14 5.00 -8.08
CA ILE A 235 -9.01 4.62 -7.23
C ILE A 235 -9.02 3.12 -6.92
N VAL A 236 -10.19 2.56 -6.57
CA VAL A 236 -10.32 1.10 -6.32
C VAL A 236 -9.90 0.30 -7.54
N LEU A 237 -10.41 0.65 -8.72
CA LEU A 237 -10.10 -0.07 -9.97
C LEU A 237 -8.62 0.03 -10.34
N ILE A 238 -8.01 1.21 -10.25
CA ILE A 238 -6.58 1.41 -10.53
C ILE A 238 -5.73 0.60 -9.55
N ASN A 239 -5.95 0.78 -8.24
CA ASN A 239 -5.13 0.12 -7.23
C ASN A 239 -5.29 -1.39 -7.26
N THR A 240 -6.52 -1.91 -7.43
CA THR A 240 -6.73 -3.36 -7.58
C THR A 240 -5.94 -3.91 -8.77
N SER A 241 -5.98 -3.23 -9.91
CA SER A 241 -5.23 -3.64 -11.11
C SER A 241 -3.73 -3.67 -10.87
N VAL A 242 -3.18 -2.62 -10.28
CA VAL A 242 -1.74 -2.54 -9.98
C VAL A 242 -1.33 -3.57 -8.93
N TYR A 243 -2.11 -3.75 -7.86
CA TYR A 243 -1.78 -4.68 -6.79
C TYR A 243 -1.85 -6.15 -7.21
N ILE A 244 -2.73 -6.53 -8.16
CA ILE A 244 -2.74 -7.88 -8.73
C ILE A 244 -1.37 -8.19 -9.35
N THR A 245 -0.85 -7.31 -10.20
CA THR A 245 0.48 -7.51 -10.80
C THR A 245 1.57 -7.52 -9.75
N SER A 246 1.59 -6.55 -8.86
CA SER A 246 2.62 -6.43 -7.81
C SER A 246 2.68 -7.68 -6.91
N ASN A 247 1.55 -8.26 -6.56
CA ASN A 247 1.49 -9.47 -5.74
C ASN A 247 1.87 -10.73 -6.53
N LEU A 248 1.66 -10.76 -7.86
CA LEU A 248 2.02 -11.90 -8.70
C LEU A 248 3.48 -11.88 -9.15
N VAL A 249 4.17 -10.74 -9.11
CA VAL A 249 5.57 -10.62 -9.58
C VAL A 249 6.51 -11.59 -8.86
N ILE A 250 6.34 -11.82 -7.55
CA ILE A 250 7.20 -12.78 -6.83
C ILE A 250 7.04 -14.19 -7.36
N TYR A 251 5.80 -14.62 -7.64
CA TYR A 251 5.49 -15.95 -8.19
C TYR A 251 5.95 -16.08 -9.64
N PHE A 252 5.85 -14.98 -10.41
CA PHE A 252 6.37 -14.90 -11.77
C PHE A 252 7.88 -15.18 -11.80
N PHE A 253 8.66 -14.51 -10.94
CA PHE A 253 10.10 -14.75 -10.89
C PHE A 253 10.45 -16.14 -10.38
N LYS A 254 9.69 -16.66 -9.41
CA LYS A 254 9.95 -17.99 -8.84
C LYS A 254 9.61 -19.15 -9.79
N TYR A 255 8.41 -19.11 -10.38
CA TYR A 255 7.86 -20.26 -11.12
C TYR A 255 8.01 -20.16 -12.64
N ASP A 256 8.09 -18.97 -13.19
CA ASP A 256 8.13 -18.73 -14.63
C ASP A 256 9.52 -18.34 -15.11
N PHE A 257 10.08 -17.28 -14.54
CA PHE A 257 11.44 -16.86 -14.88
C PHE A 257 12.46 -17.90 -14.39
N GLY A 258 12.28 -18.43 -13.18
CA GLY A 258 12.98 -19.59 -12.65
C GLY A 258 14.46 -19.38 -12.35
N GLY A 259 15.14 -20.51 -12.07
CA GLY A 259 16.57 -20.55 -11.75
C GLY A 259 16.84 -20.51 -10.24
N ALA A 260 18.03 -20.97 -9.83
CA ALA A 260 18.44 -21.03 -8.43
C ALA A 260 18.47 -19.62 -7.77
N ASP A 261 18.76 -18.59 -8.57
CA ASP A 261 18.92 -17.19 -8.12
C ASP A 261 17.78 -16.29 -8.57
N TRP A 262 16.55 -16.81 -8.73
CA TRP A 262 15.36 -16.07 -9.18
C TRP A 262 15.13 -14.78 -8.39
N TYR A 263 15.45 -14.79 -7.10
CA TYR A 263 15.28 -13.63 -6.19
C TYR A 263 16.17 -12.43 -6.57
N ASN A 264 17.30 -12.65 -7.23
CA ASN A 264 18.14 -11.57 -7.74
C ASN A 264 17.42 -10.82 -8.87
N GLY A 265 16.78 -11.54 -9.79
CA GLY A 265 15.96 -10.97 -10.84
C GLY A 265 14.76 -10.21 -10.29
N TYR A 266 14.06 -10.78 -9.32
CA TYR A 266 12.97 -10.14 -8.60
C TYR A 266 13.39 -8.83 -7.94
N THR A 267 14.52 -8.83 -7.22
CA THR A 267 15.07 -7.64 -6.57
C THR A 267 15.45 -6.56 -7.57
N LEU A 268 16.14 -6.94 -8.65
CA LEU A 268 16.57 -6.01 -9.68
C LEU A 268 15.36 -5.35 -10.38
N PHE A 269 14.32 -6.13 -10.67
CA PHE A 269 13.07 -5.65 -11.24
C PHE A 269 12.37 -4.63 -10.32
N ASN A 270 12.21 -4.97 -9.03
CA ASN A 270 11.56 -4.08 -8.07
C ASN A 270 12.38 -2.80 -7.81
N THR A 271 13.71 -2.91 -7.77
CA THR A 271 14.61 -1.74 -7.63
C THR A 271 14.44 -0.79 -8.81
N PHE A 272 14.46 -1.32 -10.03
CA PHE A 272 14.24 -0.53 -11.24
C PHE A 272 12.84 0.10 -11.23
N GLY A 273 11.81 -0.69 -10.98
CA GLY A 273 10.43 -0.21 -10.94
C GLY A 273 10.19 0.88 -9.89
N GLY A 274 10.69 0.68 -8.66
CA GLY A 274 10.61 1.69 -7.60
C GLY A 274 11.32 2.99 -7.94
N ALA A 275 12.52 2.92 -8.54
CA ALA A 275 13.25 4.10 -9.01
C ALA A 275 12.46 4.85 -10.08
N ILE A 276 11.93 4.15 -11.08
CA ILE A 276 11.10 4.74 -12.15
C ILE A 276 9.83 5.38 -11.59
N GLN A 277 9.16 4.72 -10.64
CA GLN A 277 7.96 5.27 -10.01
C GLN A 277 8.26 6.59 -9.30
N ILE A 278 9.33 6.65 -8.50
CA ILE A 278 9.75 7.86 -7.79
C ILE A 278 10.13 8.97 -8.78
N LEU A 279 10.95 8.65 -9.78
CA LEU A 279 11.33 9.62 -10.83
C LEU A 279 10.12 10.14 -11.60
N SER A 280 9.15 9.30 -11.85
CA SER A 280 7.91 9.70 -12.51
C SER A 280 7.11 10.71 -11.68
N MET A 281 7.00 10.48 -10.37
CA MET A 281 6.32 11.41 -9.46
C MET A 281 7.06 12.75 -9.34
N MET A 282 8.40 12.71 -9.23
CA MET A 282 9.21 13.90 -8.93
C MET A 282 9.62 14.69 -10.16
N VAL A 283 9.77 14.04 -11.30
CA VAL A 283 10.32 14.67 -12.53
C VAL A 283 9.31 14.62 -13.67
N LEU A 284 8.83 13.43 -14.03
CA LEU A 284 8.00 13.27 -15.23
C LEU A 284 6.65 13.98 -15.09
N PHE A 285 5.98 13.81 -13.95
CA PHE A 285 4.70 14.48 -13.69
C PHE A 285 4.82 16.02 -13.72
N PRO A 286 5.72 16.67 -12.97
CA PRO A 286 5.91 18.13 -13.05
C PRO A 286 6.33 18.62 -14.45
N LEU A 287 7.11 17.82 -15.19
CA LEU A 287 7.49 18.15 -16.55
C LEU A 287 6.29 18.17 -17.51
N LEU A 288 5.48 17.11 -17.47
CA LEU A 288 4.25 17.03 -18.27
C LEU A 288 3.25 18.11 -17.88
N ARG A 289 3.21 18.51 -16.61
CA ARG A 289 2.33 19.55 -16.08
C ARG A 289 2.60 20.95 -16.69
N LYS A 290 3.78 21.16 -17.25
CA LYS A 290 4.12 22.41 -17.97
C LYS A 290 3.38 22.53 -19.32
N PHE A 291 2.98 21.41 -19.92
CA PHE A 291 2.40 21.36 -21.27
C PHE A 291 0.98 20.82 -21.31
N LEU A 292 0.59 20.04 -20.28
CA LEU A 292 -0.68 19.34 -20.23
C LEU A 292 -1.42 19.63 -18.92
N ASN A 293 -2.76 19.65 -18.99
CA ASN A 293 -3.60 19.71 -17.81
C ASN A 293 -3.67 18.34 -17.10
N THR A 294 -4.14 18.33 -15.84
CA THR A 294 -4.22 17.11 -14.99
C THR A 294 -5.01 15.98 -15.63
N ILE A 295 -6.12 16.28 -16.30
CA ILE A 295 -6.96 15.27 -16.97
C ILE A 295 -6.22 14.66 -18.16
N LYS A 296 -5.51 15.46 -18.96
CA LYS A 296 -4.73 14.93 -20.09
C LYS A 296 -3.60 14.02 -19.61
N ILE A 297 -2.88 14.43 -18.54
CA ILE A 297 -1.83 13.59 -17.94
C ILE A 297 -2.43 12.28 -17.41
N PHE A 298 -3.64 12.32 -16.86
CA PHE A 298 -4.33 11.13 -16.41
C PHE A 298 -4.57 10.14 -17.55
N TYR A 299 -5.08 10.59 -18.70
CA TYR A 299 -5.24 9.74 -19.87
C TYR A 299 -3.90 9.23 -20.43
N VAL A 300 -2.87 10.09 -20.47
CA VAL A 300 -1.51 9.66 -20.88
C VAL A 300 -1.00 8.55 -19.96
N SER A 301 -1.22 8.66 -18.64
CA SER A 301 -0.83 7.63 -17.69
C SER A 301 -1.56 6.30 -17.94
N PHE A 302 -2.86 6.33 -18.25
CA PHE A 302 -3.59 5.11 -18.63
C PHE A 302 -3.06 4.49 -19.91
N VAL A 303 -2.80 5.30 -20.94
CA VAL A 303 -2.24 4.81 -22.21
C VAL A 303 -0.86 4.16 -21.96
N MET A 304 -0.02 4.79 -21.15
CA MET A 304 1.28 4.23 -20.78
C MET A 304 1.14 2.92 -20.02
N ALA A 305 0.28 2.87 -19.00
CA ALA A 305 0.06 1.65 -18.22
C ALA A 305 -0.44 0.50 -19.12
N ILE A 306 -1.47 0.74 -19.90
CA ILE A 306 -2.06 -0.27 -20.80
C ILE A 306 -1.02 -0.71 -21.84
N ALA A 307 -0.26 0.21 -22.45
CA ALA A 307 0.81 -0.13 -23.37
C ALA A 307 1.86 -1.02 -22.70
N GLY A 308 2.29 -0.69 -21.48
CA GLY A 308 3.23 -1.51 -20.70
C GLY A 308 2.67 -2.91 -20.44
N TYR A 309 1.42 -3.04 -20.06
CA TYR A 309 0.77 -4.35 -19.87
C TYR A 309 0.61 -5.13 -21.17
N ILE A 310 0.33 -4.47 -22.29
CA ILE A 310 0.28 -5.11 -23.64
C ILE A 310 1.67 -5.62 -24.02
N VAL A 311 2.72 -4.83 -23.82
CA VAL A 311 4.10 -5.28 -24.08
C VAL A 311 4.44 -6.47 -23.19
N LEU A 312 4.11 -6.42 -21.90
CA LEU A 312 4.31 -7.55 -20.99
C LEU A 312 3.51 -8.79 -21.44
N PHE A 313 2.29 -8.61 -21.92
CA PHE A 313 1.46 -9.68 -22.48
C PHE A 313 2.06 -10.31 -23.75
N ILE A 314 2.61 -9.50 -24.65
CA ILE A 314 3.28 -10.00 -25.85
C ILE A 314 4.52 -10.82 -25.47
N LEU A 315 5.27 -10.40 -24.47
CA LEU A 315 6.43 -11.13 -23.96
C LEU A 315 6.08 -12.50 -23.38
N ILE A 316 4.80 -12.76 -23.04
CA ILE A 316 4.32 -14.09 -22.63
C ILE A 316 4.64 -15.17 -23.66
N PHE A 317 4.55 -14.83 -24.95
CA PHE A 317 4.76 -15.76 -26.07
C PHE A 317 6.22 -15.89 -26.49
N THR A 318 7.12 -15.17 -25.83
CA THR A 318 8.56 -15.21 -26.11
C THR A 318 9.31 -15.92 -24.98
N SER A 319 10.44 -16.57 -25.32
CA SER A 319 11.34 -17.11 -24.30
C SER A 319 12.08 -15.96 -23.61
N MET A 320 11.74 -15.71 -22.35
CA MET A 320 12.39 -14.67 -21.56
C MET A 320 13.68 -15.23 -20.95
N SER A 321 14.82 -14.80 -21.48
CA SER A 321 16.14 -15.22 -21.00
C SER A 321 16.84 -14.16 -20.16
N SER A 322 16.32 -12.95 -20.11
CA SER A 322 16.96 -11.82 -19.40
C SER A 322 15.96 -10.90 -18.73
N VAL A 323 16.24 -10.53 -17.48
CA VAL A 323 15.44 -9.58 -16.70
C VAL A 323 15.38 -8.20 -17.36
N PHE A 324 16.40 -7.82 -18.12
CA PHE A 324 16.45 -6.52 -18.81
C PHE A 324 15.34 -6.34 -19.86
N ILE A 325 14.83 -7.41 -20.44
CA ILE A 325 13.69 -7.36 -21.36
C ILE A 325 12.44 -6.86 -20.64
N LEU A 326 12.28 -7.24 -19.36
CA LEU A 326 11.15 -6.82 -18.52
C LEU A 326 11.23 -5.33 -18.13
N PHE A 327 12.38 -4.66 -18.26
CA PHE A 327 12.51 -3.25 -17.94
C PHE A 327 11.71 -2.36 -18.88
N ILE A 328 11.46 -2.81 -20.12
CA ILE A 328 10.64 -2.04 -21.08
C ILE A 328 9.20 -1.93 -20.58
N PRO A 329 8.44 -3.02 -20.38
CA PRO A 329 7.09 -2.91 -19.83
C PRO A 329 7.07 -2.32 -18.41
N ALA A 330 8.07 -2.63 -17.57
CA ALA A 330 8.18 -2.08 -16.22
C ALA A 330 8.28 -0.55 -16.25
N PHE A 331 9.08 0.04 -17.14
CA PHE A 331 9.17 1.49 -17.29
C PHE A 331 7.77 2.11 -17.49
N PHE A 332 7.01 1.62 -18.44
CA PHE A 332 5.69 2.15 -18.74
C PHE A 332 4.70 1.97 -17.58
N ILE A 333 4.67 0.78 -16.95
CA ILE A 333 3.76 0.47 -15.85
C ILE A 333 4.09 1.29 -14.60
N PHE A 334 5.35 1.31 -14.18
CA PHE A 334 5.75 2.01 -12.94
C PHE A 334 5.74 3.54 -13.11
N ALA A 335 6.13 4.06 -14.29
CA ALA A 335 6.01 5.49 -14.56
C ALA A 335 4.55 5.95 -14.55
N ALA A 336 3.67 5.20 -15.19
CA ALA A 336 2.24 5.47 -15.14
C ALA A 336 1.68 5.41 -13.72
N ASN A 337 2.05 4.37 -12.94
CA ASN A 337 1.61 4.21 -11.56
C ASN A 337 2.04 5.39 -10.67
N GLY A 338 3.26 5.87 -10.82
CA GLY A 338 3.74 7.07 -10.11
C GLY A 338 2.88 8.31 -10.40
N MET A 339 2.58 8.56 -11.67
CA MET A 339 1.71 9.69 -12.06
C MET A 339 0.27 9.52 -11.57
N LEU A 340 -0.31 8.31 -11.69
CA LEU A 340 -1.66 8.01 -11.24
C LEU A 340 -1.83 8.21 -9.73
N LEU A 341 -0.80 7.88 -8.93
CA LEU A 341 -0.82 8.09 -7.49
C LEU A 341 -0.94 9.57 -7.12
N VAL A 342 -0.21 10.43 -7.81
CA VAL A 342 -0.31 11.90 -7.62
C VAL A 342 -1.67 12.41 -8.09
N LEU A 343 -2.10 12.02 -9.28
CA LEU A 343 -3.34 12.50 -9.90
C LEU A 343 -4.59 12.10 -9.11
N THR A 344 -4.67 10.86 -8.61
CA THR A 344 -5.79 10.42 -7.78
C THR A 344 -5.92 11.23 -6.50
N THR A 345 -4.81 11.65 -5.90
CA THR A 345 -4.81 12.54 -4.74
C THR A 345 -5.32 13.94 -5.10
N ILE A 346 -4.88 14.48 -6.25
CA ILE A 346 -5.36 15.79 -6.74
C ILE A 346 -6.87 15.75 -7.02
N PHE A 347 -7.33 14.71 -7.73
CA PHE A 347 -8.77 14.59 -8.03
C PHE A 347 -9.61 14.43 -6.77
N LEU A 348 -9.10 13.70 -5.78
CA LEU A 348 -9.79 13.57 -4.50
C LEU A 348 -9.90 14.91 -3.77
N ALA A 349 -8.83 15.72 -3.76
CA ALA A 349 -8.87 17.08 -3.22
C ALA A 349 -9.89 17.95 -3.94
N ASN A 350 -9.97 17.90 -5.28
CA ASN A 350 -10.97 18.62 -6.05
C ASN A 350 -12.41 18.23 -5.65
N THR A 351 -12.64 16.97 -5.25
CA THR A 351 -13.97 16.54 -4.79
C THR A 351 -14.35 17.13 -3.43
N VAL A 352 -13.37 17.51 -2.60
CA VAL A 352 -13.63 18.22 -1.33
C VAL A 352 -14.21 19.60 -1.62
N ASP A 353 -13.55 20.38 -2.49
CA ASP A 353 -14.00 21.72 -2.86
C ASP A 353 -15.36 21.68 -3.58
N TYR A 354 -15.57 20.69 -4.46
CA TYR A 354 -16.87 20.46 -5.07
C TYR A 354 -17.96 20.12 -4.04
N GLY A 355 -17.64 19.31 -3.03
CA GLY A 355 -18.55 18.98 -1.93
C GLY A 355 -18.92 20.20 -1.11
N GLU A 356 -17.97 21.10 -0.81
CA GLU A 356 -18.21 22.37 -0.15
C GLU A 356 -19.12 23.27 -0.96
N PHE A 357 -18.87 23.40 -2.25
CA PHE A 357 -19.73 24.18 -3.16
C PHE A 357 -21.16 23.64 -3.23
N LYS A 358 -21.31 22.31 -3.41
CA LYS A 358 -22.61 21.65 -3.63
C LYS A 358 -23.43 21.50 -2.34
N ASN A 359 -22.78 21.07 -1.25
CA ASN A 359 -23.45 20.66 0.00
C ASN A 359 -23.28 21.70 1.11
N LYS A 360 -22.59 22.82 0.84
CA LYS A 360 -22.26 23.87 1.82
C LYS A 360 -21.53 23.32 3.05
N ARG A 361 -20.79 22.23 2.88
CA ARG A 361 -20.06 21.55 3.94
C ARG A 361 -18.73 21.04 3.40
N ARG A 362 -17.63 21.35 4.11
CA ARG A 362 -16.30 20.90 3.81
C ARG A 362 -16.00 19.61 4.57
N ASP A 363 -16.05 18.47 3.88
CA ASP A 363 -15.85 17.13 4.44
C ASP A 363 -14.45 16.58 4.12
N GLU A 364 -13.39 17.40 4.27
CA GLU A 364 -12.02 17.05 3.86
C GLU A 364 -11.48 15.81 4.58
N SER A 365 -11.52 15.80 5.91
CA SER A 365 -11.04 14.66 6.72
C SER A 365 -11.79 13.36 6.40
N VAL A 366 -13.08 13.48 6.10
CA VAL A 366 -13.94 12.35 5.74
C VAL A 366 -13.52 11.73 4.41
N ILE A 367 -13.30 12.56 3.39
CA ILE A 367 -12.97 12.12 2.03
C ILE A 367 -11.56 11.48 2.00
N PHE A 368 -10.57 12.07 2.71
CA PHE A 368 -9.24 11.48 2.78
C PHE A 368 -9.19 10.20 3.62
N SER A 369 -10.03 10.08 4.67
CA SER A 369 -10.19 8.81 5.39
C SER A 369 -10.78 7.72 4.50
N MET A 370 -11.73 8.09 3.64
CA MET A 370 -12.28 7.16 2.64
C MET A 370 -11.21 6.70 1.64
N GLN A 371 -10.28 7.56 1.22
CA GLN A 371 -9.15 7.16 0.37
C GLN A 371 -8.33 6.03 1.03
N THR A 372 -7.97 6.19 2.30
CA THR A 372 -7.22 5.17 3.03
C THR A 372 -7.98 3.85 3.09
N PHE A 373 -9.27 3.91 3.39
CA PHE A 373 -10.14 2.74 3.40
C PHE A 373 -10.17 2.02 2.05
N VAL A 374 -10.42 2.75 0.95
CA VAL A 374 -10.54 2.12 -0.37
C VAL A 374 -9.22 1.56 -0.89
N VAL A 375 -8.09 2.15 -0.55
CA VAL A 375 -6.77 1.59 -0.88
C VAL A 375 -6.54 0.26 -0.15
N LYS A 376 -6.89 0.16 1.13
CA LYS A 376 -6.85 -1.11 1.88
C LYS A 376 -7.80 -2.15 1.27
N LEU A 377 -9.03 -1.75 0.94
CA LEU A 377 -10.01 -2.63 0.30
C LEU A 377 -9.50 -3.16 -1.04
N ALA A 378 -8.94 -2.29 -1.90
CA ALA A 378 -8.36 -2.68 -3.18
C ALA A 378 -7.23 -3.70 -3.00
N SER A 379 -6.38 -3.54 -1.97
CA SER A 379 -5.33 -4.52 -1.66
C SER A 379 -5.88 -5.88 -1.25
N GLY A 380 -6.98 -5.91 -0.49
CA GLY A 380 -7.67 -7.15 -0.13
C GLY A 380 -8.32 -7.85 -1.32
N ILE A 381 -8.99 -7.10 -2.19
CA ILE A 381 -9.57 -7.64 -3.44
C ILE A 381 -8.46 -8.21 -4.33
N ALA A 382 -7.36 -7.48 -4.50
CA ALA A 382 -6.23 -7.95 -5.29
C ALA A 382 -5.63 -9.24 -4.71
N ALA A 383 -5.45 -9.32 -3.40
CA ALA A 383 -4.94 -10.53 -2.73
C ALA A 383 -5.87 -11.75 -2.97
N LEU A 384 -7.19 -11.53 -2.92
CA LEU A 384 -8.16 -12.59 -3.22
C LEU A 384 -8.06 -13.05 -4.70
N VAL A 385 -7.98 -12.12 -5.64
CA VAL A 385 -7.82 -12.44 -7.08
C VAL A 385 -6.53 -13.23 -7.32
N VAL A 386 -5.43 -12.78 -6.71
CA VAL A 386 -4.13 -13.48 -6.76
C VAL A 386 -4.23 -14.88 -6.18
N SER A 387 -4.88 -15.03 -5.04
CA SER A 387 -5.09 -16.32 -4.38
C SER A 387 -5.90 -17.31 -5.23
N ILE A 388 -6.94 -16.82 -5.91
CA ILE A 388 -7.73 -17.61 -6.86
C ILE A 388 -6.86 -18.01 -8.05
N CYS A 389 -6.07 -17.10 -8.61
CA CYS A 389 -5.15 -17.39 -9.69
C CYS A 389 -4.17 -18.52 -9.32
N LEU A 390 -3.50 -18.38 -8.17
CA LEU A 390 -2.52 -19.36 -7.70
C LEU A 390 -3.15 -20.73 -7.48
N SER A 391 -4.37 -20.79 -6.95
CA SER A 391 -5.13 -22.03 -6.77
C SER A 391 -5.52 -22.68 -8.10
N VAL A 392 -6.06 -21.91 -9.05
CA VAL A 392 -6.49 -22.39 -10.36
C VAL A 392 -5.28 -22.87 -11.19
N CYS A 393 -4.18 -22.11 -11.12
CA CYS A 393 -2.93 -22.44 -11.80
C CYS A 393 -2.13 -23.56 -11.09
N ARG A 394 -2.60 -24.03 -9.92
CA ARG A 394 -1.90 -25.05 -9.10
C ARG A 394 -0.46 -24.67 -8.76
N LEU A 395 -0.20 -23.39 -8.59
CA LEU A 395 1.09 -22.85 -8.20
C LEU A 395 1.19 -22.86 -6.66
N SER A 396 1.63 -23.98 -6.09
CA SER A 396 1.94 -24.09 -4.66
C SER A 396 3.10 -25.07 -4.46
N SER A 397 3.90 -24.84 -3.42
CA SER A 397 5.09 -25.67 -3.11
C SER A 397 4.78 -27.10 -2.68
N ASN A 398 3.53 -27.46 -2.42
CA ASN A 398 3.11 -28.82 -2.04
C ASN A 398 2.98 -29.81 -3.22
N THR A 399 3.25 -29.37 -4.43
CA THR A 399 3.48 -30.30 -5.52
C THR A 399 4.97 -30.57 -5.57
N ASP A 400 5.37 -31.84 -5.46
CA ASP A 400 6.73 -32.34 -5.71
C ASP A 400 7.25 -32.01 -7.13
N ALA A 401 6.58 -31.15 -7.83
CA ALA A 401 6.71 -30.69 -9.19
C ALA A 401 7.68 -29.53 -9.40
N VAL A 402 8.63 -29.31 -8.49
CA VAL A 402 9.78 -28.44 -8.81
C VAL A 402 10.71 -29.13 -9.85
N THR A 403 10.52 -30.43 -10.09
CA THR A 403 11.30 -31.19 -11.07
C THR A 403 10.57 -31.54 -12.37
N ASP A 404 9.25 -31.58 -12.36
CA ASP A 404 8.47 -31.72 -13.60
C ASP A 404 7.91 -30.34 -13.95
N ALA A 405 8.42 -29.76 -15.04
CA ALA A 405 8.02 -28.50 -15.61
C ALA A 405 6.58 -28.15 -15.22
N VAL A 406 6.39 -27.10 -14.40
CA VAL A 406 5.06 -26.53 -14.13
C VAL A 406 4.34 -26.55 -15.47
N ALA A 407 3.29 -27.37 -15.60
CA ALA A 407 2.68 -27.64 -16.91
C ALA A 407 2.46 -26.31 -17.59
N GLY A 408 2.94 -26.15 -18.83
CA GLY A 408 3.01 -24.82 -19.50
C GLY A 408 1.72 -24.01 -19.42
N GLY A 409 0.56 -24.66 -19.16
CA GLY A 409 -0.73 -24.03 -18.88
C GLY A 409 -0.80 -23.27 -17.56
N SER A 410 -0.10 -23.69 -16.51
CA SER A 410 -0.10 -23.02 -15.19
C SER A 410 0.64 -21.70 -15.23
N VAL A 411 1.77 -21.65 -15.93
CA VAL A 411 2.56 -20.42 -16.15
C VAL A 411 1.83 -19.45 -17.04
N VAL A 412 1.17 -19.93 -18.10
CA VAL A 412 0.33 -19.10 -18.96
C VAL A 412 -0.81 -18.46 -18.16
N GLY A 413 -1.48 -19.22 -17.28
CA GLY A 413 -2.53 -18.70 -16.41
C GLY A 413 -2.03 -17.57 -15.50
N LEU A 414 -0.85 -17.73 -14.90
CA LEU A 414 -0.19 -16.68 -14.10
C LEU A 414 0.05 -15.41 -14.92
N ARG A 415 0.68 -15.56 -16.08
CA ARG A 415 0.99 -14.44 -16.99
C ARG A 415 -0.27 -13.73 -17.47
N MET A 416 -1.32 -14.48 -17.82
CA MET A 416 -2.63 -13.93 -18.22
C MET A 416 -3.27 -13.13 -17.09
N THR A 417 -3.26 -13.66 -15.87
CA THR A 417 -3.85 -12.97 -14.72
C THR A 417 -3.11 -11.68 -14.40
N MET A 418 -1.77 -11.67 -14.45
CA MET A 418 -1.00 -10.47 -14.13
C MET A 418 -0.99 -9.41 -15.26
N THR A 419 -1.54 -9.70 -16.43
CA THR A 419 -1.59 -8.76 -17.57
C THR A 419 -3.02 -8.42 -18.00
N VAL A 420 -3.84 -9.42 -18.31
CA VAL A 420 -5.20 -9.20 -18.87
C VAL A 420 -6.14 -8.58 -17.84
N ILE A 421 -6.14 -9.08 -16.59
CA ILE A 421 -7.02 -8.53 -15.55
C ILE A 421 -6.70 -7.05 -15.27
N PRO A 422 -5.43 -6.64 -15.08
CA PRO A 422 -5.09 -5.23 -14.96
C PRO A 422 -5.48 -4.38 -16.18
N ILE A 423 -5.31 -4.87 -17.41
CA ILE A 423 -5.74 -4.15 -18.61
C ILE A 423 -7.26 -3.91 -18.57
N ILE A 424 -8.05 -4.94 -18.27
CA ILE A 424 -9.51 -4.82 -18.18
C ILE A 424 -9.90 -3.83 -17.08
N GLY A 425 -9.28 -3.95 -15.88
CA GLY A 425 -9.55 -3.06 -14.76
C GLY A 425 -9.22 -1.59 -15.08
N LEU A 426 -8.10 -1.33 -15.74
CA LEU A 426 -7.71 0.02 -16.17
C LEU A 426 -8.62 0.56 -17.27
N LEU A 427 -9.04 -0.26 -18.22
CA LEU A 427 -10.02 0.15 -19.26
C LEU A 427 -11.36 0.52 -18.64
N ILE A 428 -11.85 -0.27 -17.69
CA ILE A 428 -13.08 0.04 -16.96
C ILE A 428 -12.89 1.34 -16.16
N ALA A 429 -11.75 1.52 -15.49
CA ALA A 429 -11.46 2.72 -14.70
C ALA A 429 -11.46 4.00 -15.56
N VAL A 430 -10.75 3.98 -16.69
CA VAL A 430 -10.70 5.16 -17.58
C VAL A 430 -12.04 5.46 -18.22
N PHE A 431 -12.79 4.42 -18.63
CA PHE A 431 -14.12 4.59 -19.21
C PHE A 431 -15.11 5.17 -18.19
N TYR A 432 -15.10 4.63 -16.97
CA TYR A 432 -15.96 5.11 -15.88
C TYR A 432 -15.63 6.57 -15.52
N PHE A 433 -14.34 6.89 -15.35
CA PHE A 433 -13.88 8.25 -15.08
C PHE A 433 -14.29 9.20 -16.20
N HIS A 434 -14.05 8.85 -17.46
CA HIS A 434 -14.40 9.69 -18.60
C HIS A 434 -15.89 10.05 -18.67
N ARG A 435 -16.75 9.12 -18.28
CA ARG A 435 -18.21 9.29 -18.32
C ARG A 435 -18.77 10.09 -17.13
N ARG A 436 -18.11 10.07 -16.00
CA ARG A 436 -18.66 10.56 -14.73
C ARG A 436 -17.93 11.76 -14.14
N TYR A 437 -16.65 11.91 -14.43
CA TYR A 437 -15.86 13.00 -13.84
C TYR A 437 -16.03 14.29 -14.63
N ILE A 438 -16.50 15.36 -13.95
CA ILE A 438 -16.81 16.66 -14.56
C ILE A 438 -15.91 17.80 -14.10
N LEU A 439 -15.03 17.56 -13.13
CA LEU A 439 -14.21 18.61 -12.49
C LEU A 439 -12.97 18.92 -13.34
N THR A 440 -13.17 19.61 -14.44
CA THR A 440 -12.07 20.17 -15.25
C THR A 440 -11.38 21.30 -14.51
N GLU A 441 -10.17 21.72 -14.93
CA GLU A 441 -9.46 22.84 -14.31
C GLU A 441 -10.30 24.12 -14.35
N GLN A 442 -10.93 24.42 -15.48
CA GLN A 442 -11.84 25.57 -15.60
C GLN A 442 -13.02 25.48 -14.63
N LYS A 443 -13.60 24.29 -14.48
CA LYS A 443 -14.71 24.07 -13.54
C LYS A 443 -14.25 24.26 -12.09
N MET A 444 -13.03 23.86 -11.77
CA MET A 444 -12.46 24.03 -10.43
C MET A 444 -12.14 25.50 -10.13
N GLU A 445 -11.69 26.28 -11.12
CA GLU A 445 -11.51 27.73 -10.98
C GLU A 445 -12.85 28.42 -10.66
N GLU A 446 -13.91 28.13 -11.43
CA GLU A 446 -15.26 28.66 -11.16
C GLU A 446 -15.77 28.30 -9.74
N ILE A 447 -15.55 27.04 -9.32
CA ILE A 447 -15.97 26.58 -7.99
C ILE A 447 -15.20 27.34 -6.90
N THR A 448 -13.89 27.48 -7.07
CA THR A 448 -13.03 28.16 -6.09
C THR A 448 -13.38 29.65 -5.97
N GLU A 449 -13.68 30.34 -7.07
CA GLU A 449 -14.14 31.74 -7.07
C GLU A 449 -15.47 31.88 -6.31
N ARG A 450 -16.45 31.03 -6.63
CA ARG A 450 -17.76 31.05 -5.96
C ARG A 450 -17.71 30.70 -4.48
N ILE A 451 -16.77 29.85 -4.04
CA ILE A 451 -16.56 29.56 -2.62
C ILE A 451 -16.02 30.80 -1.93
N LYS A 452 -15.06 31.53 -2.56
CA LYS A 452 -14.51 32.79 -2.01
C LYS A 452 -15.54 33.92 -1.91
N GLU A 453 -16.48 34.00 -2.84
CA GLU A 453 -17.57 34.98 -2.80
C GLU A 453 -18.60 34.73 -1.70
N ASN A 454 -18.72 33.47 -1.22
CA ASN A 454 -19.67 33.06 -0.19
C ASN A 454 -19.07 33.08 1.24
N HIS A 455 -17.77 33.32 1.38
CA HIS A 455 -17.03 33.52 2.63
C HIS A 455 -16.59 34.99 2.77
#